data_232119f252471ac4df6a1034f550a89f
#
_entry.id   232119f252471ac4df6a1034f550a89f
#
_cell.length_a   1.000
_cell.length_b   1.000
_cell.length_c   1.000
_cell.angle_alpha   90.00
_cell.angle_beta   90.00
_cell.angle_gamma   90.00
#
_symmetry.space_group_name_H-M   'P 1'
#
loop_
_entity.id
_entity.type
_entity.pdbx_description
1 polymer ?
#
loop_
_entity_poly.entity_id
_entity_poly.type
_entity_poly.pdbx_seq_one_letter_code
_entity_poly.pdbx_strand_id
1 'polypeptide(L)'
;MRFWLLILFSIPAFTTEIGEISELRGNGEITRVNSTDSFTAEIDSDIFSFDDVRTGNGRLAIEFLDSSIVKLTEHSKLVIDEYIFDPDPSKSKMALNMASGTARFISGAFGKIDKENITINTPTATIGIRGTDFTTTVDELGRSLVILLPDENGDS
;
A
#
# COMPACT_ATOMS: atom_id res chain seq x y z
N MET A 1 -36.20 13.53 -39.99
CA MET A 1 -34.88 13.20 -39.43
C MET A 1 -34.94 13.39 -37.90
N ARG A 2 -34.94 12.29 -37.17
CA ARG A 2 -34.98 12.32 -35.72
C ARG A 2 -33.53 12.17 -35.26
N PHE A 3 -32.90 13.25 -34.75
CA PHE A 3 -31.61 13.21 -34.07
C PHE A 3 -31.85 12.63 -32.69
N TRP A 4 -31.34 11.43 -32.41
CA TRP A 4 -31.25 10.87 -31.10
C TRP A 4 -29.94 11.35 -30.46
N LEU A 5 -30.06 12.27 -29.50
CA LEU A 5 -28.96 12.75 -28.69
C LEU A 5 -28.63 11.65 -27.69
N LEU A 6 -27.54 10.90 -27.92
CA LEU A 6 -26.97 9.98 -26.95
C LEU A 6 -26.28 10.81 -25.83
N ILE A 7 -26.99 10.99 -24.73
CA ILE A 7 -26.39 11.53 -23.50
C ILE A 7 -25.55 10.43 -22.89
N LEU A 8 -24.22 10.50 -23.09
CA LEU A 8 -23.24 9.69 -22.34
C LEU A 8 -23.24 10.17 -20.88
N PHE A 9 -23.92 9.42 -20.03
CA PHE A 9 -23.79 9.56 -18.58
C PHE A 9 -22.40 9.02 -18.19
N SER A 10 -21.46 9.93 -18.00
CA SER A 10 -20.19 9.61 -17.34
C SER A 10 -20.49 9.32 -15.86
N ILE A 11 -20.48 8.05 -15.50
CA ILE A 11 -20.57 7.63 -14.11
C ILE A 11 -19.21 7.94 -13.48
N PRO A 12 -19.11 8.82 -12.47
CA PRO A 12 -17.86 9.01 -11.77
C PRO A 12 -17.49 7.67 -11.12
N ALA A 13 -16.30 7.16 -11.43
CA ALA A 13 -15.72 6.05 -10.71
C ALA A 13 -15.47 6.53 -9.27
N PHE A 14 -16.29 6.10 -8.33
CA PHE A 14 -16.02 6.29 -6.90
C PHE A 14 -14.82 5.41 -6.57
N THR A 15 -13.66 6.02 -6.42
CA THR A 15 -12.51 5.36 -5.79
C THR A 15 -12.88 5.16 -4.32
N THR A 16 -12.93 3.90 -3.90
CA THR A 16 -13.19 3.56 -2.50
C THR A 16 -11.90 3.73 -1.71
N GLU A 17 -11.98 4.41 -0.57
CA GLU A 17 -10.92 4.46 0.43
C GLU A 17 -10.54 3.05 0.87
N ILE A 18 -9.24 2.79 0.97
CA ILE A 18 -8.68 1.48 1.34
C ILE A 18 -7.86 1.52 2.62
N GLY A 19 -7.64 2.68 3.18
CA GLY A 19 -6.89 2.92 4.41
C GLY A 19 -6.63 4.39 4.63
N GLU A 20 -5.87 4.69 5.68
CA GLU A 20 -5.54 6.05 6.09
C GLU A 20 -4.10 6.16 6.63
N ILE A 21 -3.58 7.36 6.72
CA ILE A 21 -2.31 7.65 7.41
C ILE A 21 -2.57 7.64 8.92
N SER A 22 -2.13 6.58 9.60
CA SER A 22 -2.33 6.41 11.05
C SER A 22 -1.23 7.04 11.91
N GLU A 23 -0.01 7.18 11.37
CA GLU A 23 1.11 7.83 12.03
C GLU A 23 1.87 8.71 11.05
N LEU A 24 2.31 9.89 11.47
CA LEU A 24 3.18 10.77 10.68
C LEU A 24 4.16 11.52 11.58
N ARG A 25 5.45 11.47 11.20
CA ARG A 25 6.51 12.29 11.78
C ARG A 25 7.38 12.83 10.64
N GLY A 26 7.60 14.13 10.63
CA GLY A 26 8.29 14.80 9.53
C GLY A 26 7.35 15.06 8.37
N ASN A 27 7.79 14.82 7.13
CA ASN A 27 7.03 15.10 5.93
C ASN A 27 6.83 13.87 5.05
N GLY A 28 5.66 13.81 4.43
CA GLY A 28 5.27 12.82 3.44
C GLY A 28 4.42 13.47 2.35
N GLU A 29 4.35 12.82 1.22
CA GLU A 29 3.56 13.24 0.06
C GLU A 29 2.77 12.05 -0.49
N ILE A 30 1.57 12.34 -0.98
CA ILE A 30 0.71 11.38 -1.67
C ILE A 30 0.41 11.92 -3.05
N THR A 31 0.63 11.11 -4.09
CA THR A 31 0.24 11.40 -5.47
C THR A 31 -0.87 10.45 -5.88
N ARG A 32 -2.00 10.99 -6.32
CA ARG A 32 -3.17 10.20 -6.78
C ARG A 32 -2.94 9.66 -8.19
N VAL A 33 -3.59 8.53 -8.48
CA VAL A 33 -3.69 8.04 -9.85
C VAL A 33 -4.29 9.11 -10.78
N ASN A 34 -3.76 9.23 -11.97
CA ASN A 34 -4.16 10.24 -12.96
C ASN A 34 -3.95 11.71 -12.53
N SER A 35 -3.18 11.95 -11.49
CA SER A 35 -2.72 13.27 -11.08
C SER A 35 -1.20 13.38 -11.24
N THR A 36 -0.73 14.54 -11.66
CA THR A 36 0.69 14.91 -11.60
C THR A 36 0.99 15.68 -10.33
N ASP A 37 -0.03 16.13 -9.62
CA ASP A 37 0.10 16.93 -8.42
C ASP A 37 0.15 16.01 -7.19
N SER A 38 1.18 16.19 -6.37
CA SER A 38 1.27 15.61 -5.04
C SER A 38 0.71 16.57 -4.00
N PHE A 39 0.17 16.03 -2.93
CA PHE A 39 -0.25 16.80 -1.76
C PHE A 39 0.44 16.27 -0.51
N THR A 40 0.60 17.14 0.47
CA THR A 40 1.22 16.78 1.74
C THR A 40 0.37 15.73 2.46
N ALA A 41 1.00 14.65 2.91
CA ALA A 41 0.36 13.67 3.77
C ALA A 41 0.13 14.26 5.16
N GLU A 42 -1.05 14.02 5.71
CA GLU A 42 -1.45 14.40 7.07
C GLU A 42 -2.00 13.15 7.78
N ILE A 43 -2.07 13.17 9.11
CA ILE A 43 -2.77 12.12 9.88
C ILE A 43 -4.23 12.12 9.42
N ASP A 44 -4.83 10.94 9.32
CA ASP A 44 -6.18 10.70 8.81
C ASP A 44 -6.36 11.03 7.31
N SER A 45 -5.27 11.25 6.55
CA SER A 45 -5.36 11.35 5.09
C SER A 45 -5.78 10.01 4.49
N ASP A 46 -6.86 10.03 3.71
CA ASP A 46 -7.37 8.84 3.00
C ASP A 46 -6.35 8.30 1.99
N ILE A 47 -6.23 6.99 1.93
CA ILE A 47 -5.42 6.24 0.97
C ILE A 47 -6.34 5.47 0.02
N PHE A 48 -5.99 5.49 -1.27
CA PHE A 48 -6.73 4.79 -2.33
C PHE A 48 -5.80 3.86 -3.11
N SER A 49 -6.41 2.92 -3.83
CA SER A 49 -5.67 2.11 -4.80
C SER A 49 -4.95 2.99 -5.82
N PHE A 50 -3.75 2.61 -6.20
CA PHE A 50 -2.83 3.29 -7.09
C PHE A 50 -2.22 4.60 -6.55
N ASP A 51 -2.38 4.91 -5.26
CA ASP A 51 -1.64 6.01 -4.66
C ASP A 51 -0.14 5.73 -4.60
N ASP A 52 0.66 6.75 -4.93
CA ASP A 52 2.11 6.79 -4.73
C ASP A 52 2.38 7.59 -3.45
N VAL A 53 2.86 6.90 -2.41
CA VAL A 53 3.15 7.46 -1.10
C VAL A 53 4.64 7.57 -0.89
N ARG A 54 5.12 8.75 -0.54
CA ARG A 54 6.54 9.06 -0.34
C ARG A 54 6.79 9.69 1.01
N THR A 55 7.92 9.35 1.60
CA THR A 55 8.46 10.06 2.76
C THR A 55 9.69 10.88 2.35
N GLY A 56 9.80 12.08 2.88
CA GLY A 56 11.03 12.85 2.84
C GLY A 56 11.89 12.57 4.09
N ASN A 57 12.24 13.62 4.83
CA ASN A 57 12.89 13.52 6.13
C ASN A 57 11.85 13.19 7.20
N GLY A 58 11.37 11.95 7.22
CA GLY A 58 10.32 11.56 8.13
C GLY A 58 9.90 10.12 7.95
N ARG A 59 8.88 9.72 8.69
CA ARG A 59 8.28 8.40 8.64
C ARG A 59 6.77 8.50 8.75
N LEU A 60 6.08 7.58 8.12
CA LEU A 60 4.63 7.47 8.21
C LEU A 60 4.19 6.02 8.31
N ALA A 61 2.97 5.81 8.80
CA ALA A 61 2.30 4.52 8.78
C ALA A 61 0.98 4.66 8.02
N ILE A 62 0.70 3.68 7.19
CA ILE A 62 -0.58 3.48 6.53
C ILE A 62 -1.26 2.33 7.24
N GLU A 63 -2.47 2.54 7.73
CA GLU A 63 -3.35 1.48 8.23
C GLU A 63 -4.43 1.19 7.19
N PHE A 64 -4.51 -0.05 6.75
CA PHE A 64 -5.49 -0.51 5.77
C PHE A 64 -6.78 -1.00 6.44
N LEU A 65 -7.87 -1.13 5.67
CA LEU A 65 -9.18 -1.57 6.16
C LEU A 65 -9.19 -2.95 6.83
N ASP A 66 -8.20 -3.80 6.53
CA ASP A 66 -8.01 -5.10 7.16
C ASP A 66 -7.16 -5.04 8.44
N SER A 67 -6.81 -3.85 8.91
CA SER A 67 -5.89 -3.56 10.00
C SER A 67 -4.44 -4.03 9.74
N SER A 68 -4.04 -4.28 8.50
CA SER A 68 -2.64 -4.35 8.12
C SER A 68 -2.01 -2.97 8.21
N ILE A 69 -0.75 -2.90 8.65
CA ILE A 69 -0.03 -1.63 8.76
C ILE A 69 1.26 -1.71 7.96
N VAL A 70 1.51 -0.68 7.16
CA VAL A 70 2.79 -0.47 6.48
C VAL A 70 3.45 0.78 7.03
N LYS A 71 4.60 0.61 7.69
CA LYS A 71 5.41 1.71 8.24
C LYS A 71 6.57 2.01 7.29
N LEU A 72 6.60 3.22 6.76
CA LEU A 72 7.68 3.72 5.91
C LEU A 72 8.67 4.55 6.73
N THR A 73 9.96 4.31 6.53
CA THR A 73 11.03 5.15 7.07
C THR A 73 11.34 6.31 6.14
N GLU A 74 12.38 7.07 6.43
CA GLU A 74 12.84 8.21 5.62
C GLU A 74 13.19 7.80 4.19
N HIS A 75 12.94 8.69 3.23
CA HIS A 75 13.26 8.54 1.81
C HIS A 75 12.71 7.25 1.17
N SER A 76 11.53 6.84 1.62
CA SER A 76 10.85 5.66 1.10
C SER A 76 9.79 6.03 0.06
N LYS A 77 9.60 5.13 -0.90
CA LYS A 77 8.55 5.23 -1.92
C LYS A 77 7.81 3.92 -2.03
N LEU A 78 6.50 3.98 -1.78
CA LEU A 78 5.55 2.88 -1.88
C LEU A 78 4.44 3.25 -2.86
N VAL A 79 4.15 2.38 -3.81
CA VAL A 79 2.97 2.48 -4.67
C VAL A 79 2.01 1.36 -4.32
N ILE A 80 0.76 1.70 -4.08
CA ILE A 80 -0.31 0.74 -3.83
C ILE A 80 -0.86 0.35 -5.19
N ASP A 81 -0.55 -0.86 -5.66
CA ASP A 81 -0.95 -1.32 -6.99
C ASP A 81 -2.39 -1.83 -6.99
N GLU A 82 -2.72 -2.69 -6.04
CA GLU A 82 -4.06 -3.26 -5.92
C GLU A 82 -4.41 -3.51 -4.46
N TYR A 83 -5.63 -3.19 -4.07
CA TYR A 83 -6.17 -3.56 -2.77
C TYR A 83 -7.65 -3.89 -2.91
N ILE A 84 -8.01 -5.13 -2.60
CA ILE A 84 -9.38 -5.63 -2.56
C ILE A 84 -9.56 -6.33 -1.23
N PHE A 85 -10.45 -5.84 -0.40
CA PHE A 85 -10.85 -6.48 0.85
C PHE A 85 -12.28 -7.00 0.72
N ASP A 86 -12.45 -8.31 0.71
CA ASP A 86 -13.73 -9.01 0.53
C ASP A 86 -14.03 -9.84 1.77
N PRO A 87 -15.30 -9.96 2.19
CA PRO A 87 -15.70 -10.89 3.25
C PRO A 87 -15.32 -12.35 2.98
N ASP A 88 -15.19 -12.73 1.70
CA ASP A 88 -14.60 -14.00 1.28
C ASP A 88 -13.08 -13.83 1.15
N PRO A 89 -12.28 -14.42 2.05
CA PRO A 89 -10.84 -14.26 2.03
C PRO A 89 -10.18 -14.67 0.71
N SER A 90 -10.75 -15.64 -0.02
CA SER A 90 -10.19 -16.08 -1.30
C SER A 90 -10.26 -15.03 -2.42
N LYS A 91 -11.10 -14.01 -2.25
CA LYS A 91 -11.28 -12.89 -3.18
C LYS A 91 -10.53 -11.63 -2.76
N SER A 92 -10.02 -11.61 -1.54
CA SER A 92 -9.21 -10.49 -1.06
C SER A 92 -7.84 -10.51 -1.70
N LYS A 93 -7.31 -9.33 -2.04
CA LYS A 93 -6.04 -9.18 -2.74
C LYS A 93 -5.34 -7.89 -2.35
N MET A 94 -4.03 -7.97 -2.16
CA MET A 94 -3.17 -6.81 -1.93
C MET A 94 -1.89 -6.94 -2.74
N ALA A 95 -1.57 -5.90 -3.49
CA ALA A 95 -0.30 -5.79 -4.19
C ALA A 95 0.31 -4.41 -3.91
N LEU A 96 1.50 -4.39 -3.35
CA LEU A 96 2.27 -3.20 -3.03
C LEU A 96 3.57 -3.22 -3.81
N ASN A 97 4.04 -2.06 -4.29
CA ASN A 97 5.30 -1.90 -4.97
C ASN A 97 6.22 -1.00 -4.15
N MET A 98 7.25 -1.57 -3.55
CA MET A 98 8.29 -0.84 -2.82
C MET A 98 9.40 -0.45 -3.79
N ALA A 99 9.44 0.81 -4.18
CA ALA A 99 10.40 1.30 -5.17
C ALA A 99 11.74 1.68 -4.56
N SER A 100 11.76 2.23 -3.32
CA SER A 100 12.97 2.62 -2.60
C SER A 100 12.70 2.77 -1.10
N GLY A 101 13.75 2.74 -0.28
CA GLY A 101 13.71 2.96 1.15
C GLY A 101 13.39 1.70 1.95
N THR A 102 12.83 1.85 3.14
CA THR A 102 12.51 0.75 4.05
C THR A 102 11.05 0.78 4.48
N ALA A 103 10.39 -0.36 4.36
CA ALA A 103 9.04 -0.58 4.84
C ALA A 103 9.00 -1.74 5.84
N ARG A 104 8.30 -1.56 6.96
CA ARG A 104 7.89 -2.65 7.84
C ARG A 104 6.42 -2.95 7.59
N PHE A 105 6.14 -4.19 7.28
CA PHE A 105 4.79 -4.71 7.14
C PHE A 105 4.37 -5.44 8.41
N ILE A 106 3.19 -5.12 8.94
CA ILE A 106 2.53 -5.77 10.06
C ILE A 106 1.23 -6.34 9.53
N SER A 107 1.08 -7.66 9.58
CA SER A 107 -0.07 -8.31 9.00
C SER A 107 -1.33 -8.13 9.84
N GLY A 108 -2.43 -7.75 9.17
CA GLY A 108 -3.77 -7.71 9.72
C GLY A 108 -4.59 -8.96 9.37
N ALA A 109 -5.85 -8.76 8.98
CA ALA A 109 -6.74 -9.85 8.61
C ALA A 109 -6.27 -10.60 7.35
N PHE A 110 -5.59 -9.92 6.43
CA PHE A 110 -4.98 -10.55 5.25
C PHE A 110 -3.92 -11.61 5.59
N GLY A 111 -3.26 -11.51 6.73
CA GLY A 111 -2.29 -12.51 7.18
C GLY A 111 -2.85 -13.94 7.32
N LYS A 112 -4.19 -14.09 7.30
CA LYS A 112 -4.90 -15.38 7.36
C LYS A 112 -5.32 -15.91 5.98
N ILE A 113 -5.01 -15.21 4.92
CA ILE A 113 -5.40 -15.49 3.52
C ILE A 113 -4.30 -16.28 2.80
N ASP A 114 -4.65 -16.87 1.66
CA ASP A 114 -3.71 -17.60 0.82
C ASP A 114 -2.56 -16.71 0.32
N LYS A 115 -1.33 -17.26 0.36
CA LYS A 115 -0.08 -16.56 0.05
C LYS A 115 -0.04 -15.85 -1.31
N GLU A 116 -0.85 -16.29 -2.26
CA GLU A 116 -0.87 -15.78 -3.63
C GLU A 116 -1.60 -14.44 -3.73
N ASN A 117 -2.37 -14.09 -2.70
CA ASN A 117 -3.23 -12.91 -2.70
C ASN A 117 -2.56 -11.66 -2.11
N ILE A 118 -1.42 -11.83 -1.43
CA ILE A 118 -0.68 -10.70 -0.85
C ILE A 118 0.75 -10.71 -1.37
N THR A 119 1.09 -9.69 -2.13
CA THR A 119 2.43 -9.54 -2.69
C THR A 119 3.01 -8.16 -2.42
N ILE A 120 4.30 -8.13 -2.10
CA ILE A 120 5.10 -6.91 -2.17
C ILE A 120 6.15 -7.09 -3.23
N ASN A 121 6.09 -6.24 -4.24
CA ASN A 121 7.05 -6.21 -5.33
C ASN A 121 8.14 -5.19 -5.02
N THR A 122 9.36 -5.55 -5.32
CA THR A 122 10.52 -4.67 -5.33
C THR A 122 11.16 -4.74 -6.71
N PRO A 123 12.12 -3.87 -7.07
CA PRO A 123 12.80 -3.95 -8.37
C PRO A 123 13.45 -5.31 -8.67
N THR A 124 13.81 -6.09 -7.65
CA THR A 124 14.57 -7.35 -7.81
C THR A 124 13.87 -8.59 -7.25
N ALA A 125 12.74 -8.44 -6.56
CA ALA A 125 12.04 -9.56 -5.91
C ALA A 125 10.53 -9.35 -5.83
N THR A 126 9.80 -10.46 -5.79
CA THR A 126 8.38 -10.50 -5.37
C THR A 126 8.29 -11.29 -4.09
N ILE A 127 7.74 -10.69 -3.05
CA ILE A 127 7.59 -11.26 -1.71
C ILE A 127 6.12 -11.62 -1.52
N GLY A 128 5.84 -12.91 -1.40
CA GLY A 128 4.53 -13.40 -0.96
C GLY A 128 4.46 -13.44 0.57
N ILE A 129 3.36 -12.96 1.14
CA ILE A 129 3.20 -12.83 2.59
C ILE A 129 2.23 -13.90 3.11
N ARG A 130 2.60 -14.52 4.22
CA ARG A 130 1.72 -15.40 4.97
C ARG A 130 1.89 -15.20 6.47
N GLY A 131 1.07 -14.32 7.05
CA GLY A 131 0.89 -14.23 8.48
C GLY A 131 2.12 -13.84 9.31
N THR A 132 3.15 -13.27 8.69
CA THR A 132 4.41 -12.94 9.36
C THR A 132 4.72 -11.47 9.14
N ASP A 133 5.08 -10.79 10.21
CA ASP A 133 5.64 -9.44 10.12
C ASP A 133 7.04 -9.49 9.51
N PHE A 134 7.36 -8.52 8.67
CA PHE A 134 8.68 -8.42 8.07
C PHE A 134 9.06 -6.98 7.76
N THR A 135 10.34 -6.78 7.51
CA THR A 135 10.89 -5.52 7.02
C THR A 135 11.54 -5.77 5.66
N THR A 136 11.26 -4.92 4.69
CA THR A 136 11.95 -4.91 3.42
C THR A 136 12.65 -3.58 3.21
N THR A 137 13.87 -3.63 2.65
CA THR A 137 14.66 -2.45 2.28
C THR A 137 15.05 -2.57 0.81
N VAL A 138 14.87 -1.48 0.07
CA VAL A 138 15.31 -1.34 -1.32
C VAL A 138 16.31 -0.18 -1.37
N ASP A 139 17.54 -0.48 -1.76
CA ASP A 139 18.60 0.51 -1.84
C ASP A 139 18.56 1.33 -3.16
N GLU A 140 19.45 2.30 -3.29
CA GLU A 140 19.54 3.18 -4.47
C GLU A 140 19.85 2.44 -5.78
N LEU A 141 20.38 1.22 -5.68
CA LEU A 141 20.66 0.34 -6.83
C LEU A 141 19.51 -0.62 -7.13
N GLY A 142 18.40 -0.53 -6.38
CA GLY A 142 17.25 -1.39 -6.51
C GLY A 142 17.42 -2.77 -5.86
N ARG A 143 18.52 -3.02 -5.11
CA ARG A 143 18.73 -4.29 -4.41
C ARG A 143 17.82 -4.39 -3.22
N SER A 144 17.25 -5.55 -3.01
CA SER A 144 16.26 -5.78 -1.97
C SER A 144 16.80 -6.69 -0.85
N LEU A 145 16.54 -6.32 0.39
CA LEU A 145 16.75 -7.13 1.59
C LEU A 145 15.42 -7.34 2.28
N VAL A 146 15.11 -8.59 2.62
CA VAL A 146 13.91 -8.94 3.38
C VAL A 146 14.32 -9.59 4.69
N ILE A 147 13.78 -9.09 5.79
CA ILE A 147 14.04 -9.61 7.13
C ILE A 147 12.69 -9.99 7.74
N LEU A 148 12.51 -11.28 8.01
CA LEU A 148 11.37 -11.77 8.77
C LEU A 148 11.53 -11.37 10.24
N LEU A 149 10.45 -10.90 10.84
CA LEU A 149 10.42 -10.54 12.25
C LEU A 149 9.78 -11.70 13.02
N PRO A 150 10.33 -12.09 14.18
CA PRO A 150 9.71 -13.10 15.01
C PRO A 150 8.35 -12.60 15.51
N ASP A 151 7.37 -13.49 15.55
CA ASP A 151 6.10 -13.24 16.23
C ASP A 151 6.36 -12.96 17.72
N GLU A 152 5.46 -12.19 18.37
CA GLU A 152 5.57 -11.86 19.79
C GLU A 152 5.70 -13.11 20.70
N ASN A 153 5.35 -14.29 20.19
CA ASN A 153 5.48 -15.58 20.89
C ASN A 153 6.75 -16.36 20.58
N GLY A 154 7.67 -15.81 19.76
CA GLY A 154 8.98 -16.41 19.51
C GLY A 154 8.97 -17.67 18.64
N ASP A 155 7.88 -17.98 17.98
CA ASP A 155 7.77 -19.07 16.99
C ASP A 155 8.02 -18.52 15.58
N SER A 156 9.08 -19.01 14.96
CA SER A 156 9.49 -18.69 13.58
C SER A 156 9.22 -19.85 12.64
#